data_261046bd3b0aab9b0ace8165a809ea25
#
_entry.id   261046bd3b0aab9b0ace8165a809ea25
#
_cell.length_a   1.000
_cell.length_b   1.000
_cell.length_c   1.000
_cell.angle_alpha   90.00
_cell.angle_beta   90.00
_cell.angle_gamma   90.00
#
_symmetry.space_group_name_H-M   'P 1'
#
loop_
_entity.id
_entity.type
_entity.pdbx_description
1 polymer ?
#
loop_
_entity_poly.entity_id
_entity_poly.type
_entity_poly.pdbx_seq_one_letter_code
_entity_poly.pdbx_strand_id
1 'polypeptide(L)'
;MKTIFLTLIMALFGFGNTNAQSVKEFKEPLNTAVFTTKFVIEENKPITYVTHDSDDGAWQFFSDDEFEDFESVAKIVGLGEIIKMDTSILELADMPEGYYAYRESVNGKWVIQKQEE
;
A
#
# COMPACT_ATOMS: atom_id res chain seq x y z
N MET A 1 -13.31 -14.26 43.22
CA MET A 1 -13.29 -14.15 42.67
C MET A 1 -13.04 -14.05 42.12
N LYS A 2 -12.78 -13.94 41.89
CA LYS A 2 -12.58 -13.80 41.10
C LYS A 2 -12.38 -13.85 40.26
N THR A 3 -12.25 -13.83 40.00
CA THR A 3 -12.13 -13.86 39.05
C THR A 3 -12.18 -13.65 38.23
N ILE A 4 -12.11 -13.67 38.25
CA ILE A 4 -12.30 -13.53 37.36
C ILE A 4 -12.12 -13.09 36.65
N PHE A 5 -11.82 -12.84 36.37
CA PHE A 5 -11.78 -12.42 35.51
C PHE A 5 -11.22 -12.26 34.82
N LEU A 6 -11.05 -12.33 34.92
CA LEU A 6 -10.67 -12.27 34.13
C LEU A 6 -10.40 -12.33 33.32
N THR A 7 -10.42 -12.64 33.46
CA THR A 7 -10.35 -12.81 32.54
C THR A 7 -10.46 -12.47 31.73
N LEU A 8 -10.51 -12.35 31.70
CA LEU A 8 -10.72 -12.09 30.83
C LEU A 8 -10.44 -11.64 30.14
N ILE A 9 -10.21 -11.60 30.24
CA ILE A 9 -10.08 -11.26 29.50
C ILE A 9 -9.77 -11.14 28.80
N MET A 10 -9.79 -11.39 28.83
CA MET A 10 -9.61 -11.43 28.03
C MET A 10 -9.68 -11.34 27.32
N ALA A 11 -9.64 -11.56 27.39
CA ALA A 11 -9.83 -11.60 26.53
C ALA A 11 -9.97 -11.21 26.03
N LEU A 12 -9.92 -11.05 25.85
CA LEU A 12 -10.11 -10.80 25.15
C LEU A 12 -9.89 -10.42 24.61
N PHE A 13 -9.73 -10.47 24.51
CA PHE A 13 -9.66 -10.35 23.82
C PHE A 13 -9.50 -10.36 23.17
N GLY A 14 -9.43 -10.57 23.24
CA GLY A 14 -9.39 -10.81 22.38
C GLY A 14 -9.44 -10.59 21.76
N PHE A 15 -9.48 -10.47 21.43
CA PHE A 15 -9.60 -10.32 20.56
C PHE A 15 -9.24 -10.07 19.99
N GLY A 16 -9.07 -10.12 19.99
CA GLY A 16 -8.69 -10.00 19.13
C GLY A 16 -8.36 -9.87 18.61
N ASN A 17 -8.27 -9.89 18.36
CA ASN A 17 -8.03 -9.86 17.50
C ASN A 17 -7.73 -9.86 17.05
N THR A 18 -7.44 -10.05 17.01
CA THR A 18 -7.04 -9.99 16.36
C THR A 18 -6.88 -9.52 15.20
N ASN A 19 -6.62 -8.76 14.92
CA ASN A 19 -6.57 -8.09 13.73
C ASN A 19 -5.23 -7.63 13.29
N ALA A 20 -4.30 -7.43 14.11
CA ALA A 20 -2.92 -7.11 13.77
C ALA A 20 -2.33 -8.16 12.89
N GLN A 21 -2.80 -9.37 13.03
CA GLN A 21 -2.23 -10.44 12.25
C GLN A 21 -2.67 -10.40 10.81
N SER A 22 -3.60 -9.51 10.46
CA SER A 22 -3.99 -9.40 9.06
C SER A 22 -3.23 -8.30 8.33
N VAL A 23 -2.29 -7.63 9.00
CA VAL A 23 -1.49 -6.62 8.33
C VAL A 23 -0.48 -7.32 7.43
N LYS A 24 -0.47 -6.93 6.16
CA LYS A 24 0.45 -7.48 5.19
C LYS A 24 1.74 -6.68 5.16
N GLU A 25 2.78 -7.32 4.70
CA GLU A 25 4.08 -6.67 4.56
C GLU A 25 4.63 -6.94 3.19
N PHE A 26 5.29 -5.94 2.63
CA PHE A 26 6.02 -6.14 1.39
C PHE A 26 7.19 -7.06 1.65
N LYS A 27 7.47 -7.96 0.70
CA LYS A 27 8.65 -8.81 0.82
C LYS A 27 9.92 -8.05 0.48
N GLU A 28 9.80 -6.94 -0.22
CA GLU A 28 10.95 -6.13 -0.57
C GLU A 28 11.41 -5.35 0.65
N PRO A 29 12.71 -5.11 0.80
CA PRO A 29 13.22 -4.25 1.88
C PRO A 29 12.66 -2.83 1.76
N LEU A 30 12.61 -2.14 2.89
CA LEU A 30 12.03 -0.79 2.91
C LEU A 30 12.85 0.22 2.12
N ASN A 31 14.12 -0.07 1.87
CA ASN A 31 14.93 0.84 1.06
C ASN A 31 14.90 0.49 -0.43
N THR A 32 14.01 -0.42 -0.84
CA THR A 32 13.84 -0.72 -2.24
C THR A 32 13.36 0.51 -2.98
N ALA A 33 14.01 0.81 -4.11
CA ALA A 33 13.60 1.95 -4.94
C ALA A 33 12.26 1.66 -5.59
N VAL A 34 11.35 2.61 -5.50
CA VAL A 34 10.06 2.52 -6.16
C VAL A 34 9.82 3.82 -6.91
N PHE A 35 8.92 3.76 -7.88
CA PHE A 35 8.58 4.94 -8.68
C PHE A 35 7.29 5.57 -8.18
N THR A 36 7.27 6.89 -8.21
CA THR A 36 6.08 7.66 -7.92
C THR A 36 6.17 8.95 -8.71
N THR A 37 5.40 9.96 -8.36
CA THR A 37 5.40 11.23 -9.07
C THR A 37 5.59 12.38 -8.09
N LYS A 38 5.93 13.53 -8.65
CA LYS A 38 6.04 14.74 -7.85
C LYS A 38 4.69 15.10 -7.22
N PHE A 39 3.58 14.72 -7.84
CA PHE A 39 2.27 15.02 -7.28
C PHE A 39 2.10 14.33 -5.94
N VAL A 40 2.53 13.08 -5.84
CA VAL A 40 2.44 12.34 -4.58
C VAL A 40 3.43 12.90 -3.57
N ILE A 41 4.68 13.08 -3.98
CA ILE A 41 5.76 13.38 -3.04
C ILE A 41 5.75 14.86 -2.62
N GLU A 42 5.54 15.77 -3.56
CA GLU A 42 5.67 17.19 -3.28
C GLU A 42 4.35 17.87 -3.01
N GLU A 43 3.26 17.35 -3.56
CA GLU A 43 1.96 17.98 -3.42
C GLU A 43 1.01 17.19 -2.53
N ASN A 44 1.48 16.08 -1.96
CA ASN A 44 0.71 15.24 -1.03
C ASN A 44 -0.61 14.75 -1.62
N LYS A 45 -0.61 14.48 -2.92
CA LYS A 45 -1.82 13.93 -3.55
C LYS A 45 -2.02 12.49 -3.12
N PRO A 46 -3.26 12.05 -2.95
CA PRO A 46 -3.53 10.67 -2.53
C PRO A 46 -3.06 9.67 -3.58
N ILE A 47 -2.59 8.53 -3.11
CA ILE A 47 -2.22 7.43 -3.99
C ILE A 47 -3.48 6.68 -4.34
N THR A 48 -3.82 6.64 -5.63
CA THR A 48 -5.04 6.00 -6.09
C THR A 48 -4.81 4.94 -7.16
N TYR A 49 -3.57 4.77 -7.59
CA TYR A 49 -3.25 3.81 -8.64
C TYR A 49 -1.88 3.23 -8.39
N VAL A 50 -1.76 1.92 -8.36
CA VAL A 50 -0.51 1.24 -8.04
C VAL A 50 -0.30 0.11 -9.03
N THR A 51 0.93 0.00 -9.55
CA THR A 51 1.26 -1.11 -10.44
C THR A 51 2.43 -1.89 -9.88
N HIS A 52 2.44 -3.18 -10.18
CA HIS A 52 3.57 -4.06 -9.86
C HIS A 52 3.98 -4.69 -11.19
N ASP A 53 5.02 -4.12 -11.80
CA ASP A 53 5.37 -4.37 -13.18
C ASP A 53 5.90 -5.79 -13.37
N SER A 54 5.45 -6.47 -14.42
CA SER A 54 5.90 -7.83 -14.67
C SER A 54 7.27 -7.87 -15.33
N ASP A 55 7.70 -6.76 -15.97
CA ASP A 55 8.98 -6.77 -16.67
C ASP A 55 10.16 -6.76 -15.71
N ASP A 56 10.11 -5.92 -14.70
CA ASP A 56 11.24 -5.74 -13.80
C ASP A 56 10.88 -5.83 -12.33
N GLY A 57 9.62 -6.13 -12.02
CA GLY A 57 9.18 -6.25 -10.64
C GLY A 57 9.06 -4.92 -9.91
N ALA A 58 9.12 -3.80 -10.63
CA ALA A 58 9.07 -2.50 -9.99
C ALA A 58 7.67 -2.18 -9.50
N TRP A 59 7.62 -1.49 -8.37
CA TRP A 59 6.38 -0.94 -7.85
C TRP A 59 6.29 0.52 -8.24
N GLN A 60 5.09 0.96 -8.63
CA GLN A 60 4.85 2.34 -9.02
C GLN A 60 3.57 2.83 -8.35
N PHE A 61 3.62 4.04 -7.82
CA PHE A 61 2.54 4.61 -7.02
C PHE A 61 2.15 5.96 -7.59
N PHE A 62 0.88 6.12 -7.96
CA PHE A 62 0.39 7.30 -8.67
C PHE A 62 -0.83 7.89 -7.99
N SER A 63 -1.00 9.20 -8.16
CA SER A 63 -2.27 9.87 -7.86
C SER A 63 -3.14 9.82 -9.11
N ASP A 64 -4.27 10.54 -9.07
CA ASP A 64 -5.14 10.62 -10.24
C ASP A 64 -4.79 11.78 -11.16
N ASP A 65 -3.66 12.43 -10.91
CA ASP A 65 -3.21 13.54 -11.75
C ASP A 65 -2.76 13.01 -13.11
N GLU A 66 -3.08 13.79 -14.14
CA GLU A 66 -2.67 13.44 -15.49
C GLU A 66 -1.34 14.06 -15.81
N PHE A 67 -0.61 13.44 -16.70
CA PHE A 67 0.67 13.98 -17.18
C PHE A 67 0.90 13.44 -18.59
N GLU A 68 1.66 14.20 -19.38
CA GLU A 68 1.95 13.78 -20.74
C GLU A 68 3.16 12.86 -20.79
N ASP A 69 4.09 13.07 -19.88
CA ASP A 69 5.38 12.40 -19.95
C ASP A 69 5.79 12.00 -18.54
N PHE A 70 5.86 10.70 -18.30
CA PHE A 70 6.20 10.21 -16.98
C PHE A 70 7.57 10.73 -16.54
N GLU A 71 8.53 10.78 -17.46
CA GLU A 71 9.88 11.19 -17.09
C GLU A 71 9.91 12.57 -16.46
N SER A 72 9.03 13.46 -16.88
CA SER A 72 9.04 14.82 -16.37
C SER A 72 8.46 14.92 -14.96
N VAL A 73 7.70 13.93 -14.52
CA VAL A 73 7.05 13.98 -13.20
C VAL A 73 7.54 12.87 -12.27
N ALA A 74 8.35 11.95 -12.77
CA ALA A 74 8.75 10.78 -12.00
C ALA A 74 9.66 11.14 -10.85
N LYS A 75 9.48 10.40 -9.75
CA LYS A 75 10.34 10.46 -8.58
C LYS A 75 10.68 9.04 -8.17
N ILE A 76 11.89 8.84 -7.70
CA ILE A 76 12.30 7.53 -7.18
C ILE A 76 12.55 7.72 -5.70
N VAL A 77 11.87 6.93 -4.88
CA VAL A 77 11.99 7.02 -3.43
C VAL A 77 12.06 5.60 -2.87
N GLY A 78 12.40 5.48 -1.59
CA GLY A 78 12.36 4.17 -0.94
C GLY A 78 10.94 3.76 -0.66
N LEU A 79 10.69 2.46 -0.73
CA LEU A 79 9.37 1.91 -0.44
C LEU A 79 8.87 2.37 0.92
N GLY A 80 9.75 2.43 1.91
CA GLY A 80 9.35 2.87 3.25
C GLY A 80 8.80 4.28 3.29
N GLU A 81 9.26 5.15 2.38
CA GLU A 81 8.74 6.51 2.33
C GLU A 81 7.27 6.51 1.89
N ILE A 82 6.96 5.68 0.93
CA ILE A 82 5.57 5.58 0.46
C ILE A 82 4.67 5.02 1.57
N ILE A 83 5.16 4.00 2.28
CA ILE A 83 4.38 3.41 3.36
C ILE A 83 4.10 4.44 4.45
N LYS A 84 5.10 5.30 4.76
CA LYS A 84 4.89 6.35 5.76
C LYS A 84 3.82 7.33 5.32
N MET A 85 3.76 7.63 4.03
CA MET A 85 2.77 8.59 3.53
C MET A 85 1.38 8.01 3.56
N ASP A 86 1.25 6.69 3.31
CA ASP A 86 -0.07 6.08 3.20
C ASP A 86 0.04 4.60 3.54
N THR A 87 -0.26 4.27 4.79
CA THR A 87 -0.14 2.89 5.25
C THR A 87 -1.16 1.96 4.60
N SER A 88 -2.21 2.52 3.97
CA SER A 88 -3.20 1.65 3.34
C SER A 88 -2.64 0.92 2.13
N ILE A 89 -1.49 1.34 1.59
CA ILE A 89 -0.88 0.59 0.50
C ILE A 89 -0.38 -0.77 0.95
N LEU A 90 -0.24 -1.00 2.25
CA LEU A 90 0.15 -2.32 2.75
C LEU A 90 -0.85 -3.39 2.35
N GLU A 91 -2.09 -3.01 2.08
CA GLU A 91 -3.08 -3.98 1.63
C GLU A 91 -2.69 -4.59 0.28
N LEU A 92 -1.83 -3.92 -0.46
CA LEU A 92 -1.39 -4.39 -1.77
C LEU A 92 -0.07 -5.14 -1.73
N ALA A 93 0.47 -5.37 -0.54
CA ALA A 93 1.83 -5.88 -0.40
C ALA A 93 2.03 -7.24 -1.07
N ASP A 94 0.99 -8.04 -1.18
CA ASP A 94 1.08 -9.35 -1.81
C ASP A 94 0.53 -9.37 -3.24
N MET A 95 0.30 -8.20 -3.83
CA MET A 95 -0.18 -8.14 -5.20
C MET A 95 0.92 -8.66 -6.14
N PRO A 96 0.62 -9.68 -6.96
CA PRO A 96 1.66 -10.28 -7.79
C PRO A 96 2.15 -9.34 -8.89
N GLU A 97 3.32 -9.65 -9.42
CA GLU A 97 3.80 -8.95 -10.60
C GLU A 97 2.80 -9.12 -11.74
N GLY A 98 2.64 -8.07 -12.53
CA GLY A 98 1.70 -8.08 -13.63
C GLY A 98 0.30 -7.68 -13.24
N TYR A 99 0.11 -7.20 -12.01
CA TYR A 99 -1.19 -6.74 -11.55
C TYR A 99 -1.13 -5.25 -11.24
N TYR A 100 -2.29 -4.62 -11.18
CA TYR A 100 -2.41 -3.24 -10.76
C TYR A 100 -3.63 -3.11 -9.87
N ALA A 101 -3.68 -2.01 -9.14
CA ALA A 101 -4.77 -1.73 -8.23
C ALA A 101 -5.18 -0.28 -8.38
N TYR A 102 -6.46 0.01 -8.18
CA TYR A 102 -6.94 1.37 -8.19
C TYR A 102 -8.05 1.55 -7.18
N ARG A 103 -8.30 2.77 -6.81
CA ARG A 103 -9.40 3.14 -5.91
C ARG A 103 -9.77 4.58 -6.21
N GLU A 104 -10.96 4.97 -5.78
CA GLU A 104 -11.44 6.31 -6.10
C GLU A 104 -10.88 7.37 -5.18
N SER A 105 -10.53 6.99 -3.96
CA SER A 105 -10.04 7.95 -2.98
C SER A 105 -9.26 7.22 -1.91
N VAL A 106 -8.63 8.00 -1.01
CA VAL A 106 -7.80 7.44 0.05
C VAL A 106 -8.59 6.51 0.97
N ASN A 107 -9.90 6.71 1.07
CA ASN A 107 -10.73 5.86 1.90
C ASN A 107 -11.45 4.78 1.10
N GLY A 108 -11.19 4.72 -0.19
CA GLY A 108 -11.85 3.74 -1.04
C GLY A 108 -11.20 2.38 -0.96
N LYS A 109 -11.93 1.37 -1.37
CA LYS A 109 -11.40 0.03 -1.43
C LYS A 109 -10.55 -0.16 -2.66
N TRP A 110 -9.44 -0.86 -2.51
CA TRP A 110 -8.61 -1.20 -3.65
C TRP A 110 -9.29 -2.24 -4.52
N VAL A 111 -9.26 -2.03 -5.82
CA VAL A 111 -9.69 -3.01 -6.82
C VAL A 111 -8.43 -3.49 -7.51
N ILE A 112 -8.19 -4.80 -7.47
CA ILE A 112 -6.95 -5.38 -7.98
C ILE A 112 -7.29 -6.16 -9.24
N GLN A 113 -6.54 -5.90 -10.32
CA GLN A 113 -6.79 -6.56 -11.60
C GLN A 113 -5.47 -6.90 -12.26
N LYS A 114 -5.52 -7.94 -13.08
CA LYS A 114 -4.35 -8.34 -13.84
C LYS A 114 -4.18 -7.42 -15.03
N GLN A 115 -2.95 -7.02 -15.29
CA GLN A 115 -2.65 -6.20 -16.45
C GLN A 115 -2.79 -7.02 -17.71
N GLU A 116 -3.29 -6.41 -18.77
CA GLU A 116 -3.40 -7.09 -20.06
C GLU A 116 -2.10 -6.95 -20.81
N GLU A 117 -1.83 -7.95 -21.62
CA GLU A 117 -0.60 -8.00 -22.42
C GLU A 117 -0.66 -7.07 -23.62
#